data_b4f333fad34bf7733a6d21dd0ad12a88
#
_entry.id   b4f333fad34bf7733a6d21dd0ad12a88
#
_cell.length_a   1.000
_cell.length_b   1.000
_cell.length_c   1.000
_cell.angle_alpha   90.00
_cell.angle_beta   90.00
_cell.angle_gamma   90.00
#
_symmetry.space_group_name_H-M   'P 1'
#
loop_
_entity.id
_entity.type
_entity.pdbx_description
1 polymer ?
#
loop_
_entity_poly.entity_id
_entity_poly.type
_entity_poly.pdbx_seq_one_letter_code
_entity_poly.pdbx_strand_id
1 'polypeptide(L)'
;MRXXLLALMLAGLAFPALAADRCDVVQADWRPVEELTAALTAKGWTVSNVKTEDGCYEVYGHDQDGKRVETFFDPATFEAVGDDD
;
A
#
# COMPACT_ATOMS: atom_id res chain seq x y z
N MET A 1 7.29 25.10 38.66
CA MET A 1 7.37 25.00 38.22
C MET A 1 7.24 24.61 37.39
N ARG A 2 7.30 24.51 37.06
CA ARG A 2 7.36 24.30 36.32
C ARG A 2 7.08 23.70 35.40
N UNK A 3 6.65 23.10 34.58
CA UNK A 3 6.53 22.77 34.09
C UNK A 3 6.30 22.68 33.60
N UNK A 4 6.04 22.47 33.21
CA UNK A 4 5.81 22.27 32.76
C UNK A 4 5.69 22.41 32.22
N LEU A 5 5.63 22.54 32.21
CA LEU A 5 5.39 22.73 31.37
C LEU A 5 5.33 22.27 30.41
N LEU A 6 5.55 22.00 30.29
CA LEU A 6 5.63 21.59 29.41
C LEU A 6 5.11 21.00 28.71
N ALA A 7 4.99 20.76 28.61
CA ALA A 7 4.56 20.16 28.00
C ALA A 7 3.93 20.07 27.24
N LEU A 8 3.76 20.25 27.18
CA LEU A 8 3.16 20.13 26.50
C LEU A 8 3.11 20.00 25.41
N MET A 9 3.40 20.17 25.12
CA MET A 9 3.45 20.14 24.16
C MET A 9 3.30 19.42 23.42
N LEU A 10 3.49 19.02 23.39
CA LEU A 10 3.53 18.29 22.68
C LEU A 10 2.80 18.01 22.01
N ALA A 11 2.60 18.00 22.11
CA ALA A 11 1.90 17.67 21.68
C ALA A 11 1.54 17.81 20.58
N GLY A 12 1.40 18.18 20.37
CA GLY A 12 1.09 18.37 19.39
C GLY A 12 1.35 17.85 18.43
N LEU A 13 1.65 17.43 18.40
CA LEU A 13 1.99 16.94 17.55
C LEU A 13 1.47 16.07 16.97
N ALA A 14 1.36 15.83 16.94
CA ALA A 14 0.87 14.77 16.58
C ALA A 14 0.24 14.76 15.39
N PHE A 15 -0.09 14.96 14.91
CA PHE A 15 -0.66 14.91 13.87
C PHE A 15 -0.46 14.30 12.85
N PRO A 16 0.10 14.21 12.70
CA PRO A 16 0.44 13.73 11.57
C PRO A 16 -0.18 12.67 11.15
N ALA A 17 -0.54 12.20 11.69
CA ALA A 17 -1.18 11.17 11.44
C ALA A 17 -1.82 11.13 10.28
N LEU A 18 -1.76 11.85 9.66
CA LEU A 18 -2.49 11.85 8.71
C LEU A 18 -2.25 11.12 7.75
N ALA A 19 -2.52 10.41 7.59
CA ALA A 19 -2.68 9.85 6.53
C ALA A 19 -1.87 9.79 5.45
N ALA A 20 -0.86 9.33 5.49
CA ALA A 20 -0.06 9.11 4.35
C ALA A 20 -0.51 7.87 3.64
N ASP A 21 -0.61 7.92 2.36
CA ASP A 21 -0.89 6.74 1.57
C ASP A 21 0.32 5.80 1.61
N ARG A 22 0.09 4.51 1.43
CA ARG A 22 1.18 3.56 1.40
C ARG A 22 2.08 3.78 0.22
N CYS A 23 1.53 4.17 -0.92
CA CYS A 23 2.34 4.40 -2.11
C CYS A 23 2.24 5.86 -2.50
N ASP A 24 3.29 6.39 -3.05
CA ASP A 24 3.34 7.79 -3.37
C ASP A 24 3.97 7.93 -4.76
N VAL A 25 3.22 7.55 -5.77
CA VAL A 25 3.70 7.56 -7.14
C VAL A 25 2.77 8.44 -7.95
N VAL A 26 3.33 9.39 -8.71
CA VAL A 26 2.50 10.23 -9.55
C VAL A 26 1.80 9.37 -10.59
N GLN A 27 0.56 9.72 -10.86
CA GLN A 27 -0.27 8.89 -11.71
C GLN A 27 0.36 8.63 -13.07
N ALA A 28 1.09 9.58 -13.61
CA ALA A 28 1.70 9.40 -14.92
C ALA A 28 2.74 8.29 -14.94
N ASP A 29 3.25 7.89 -13.78
CA ASP A 29 4.25 6.84 -13.71
C ASP A 29 3.64 5.48 -13.42
N TRP A 30 2.35 5.40 -13.24
CA TRP A 30 1.73 4.11 -12.96
C TRP A 30 1.76 3.24 -14.20
N ARG A 31 2.11 2.00 -14.02
CA ARG A 31 2.07 1.02 -15.11
C ARG A 31 0.67 0.43 -15.15
N PRO A 32 0.23 0.00 -16.33
CA PRO A 32 -1.14 -0.52 -16.44
C PRO A 32 -1.38 -1.73 -15.55
N VAL A 33 -2.59 -1.84 -15.04
CA VAL A 33 -2.94 -2.96 -14.17
C VAL A 33 -2.78 -4.30 -14.90
N GLU A 34 -2.94 -4.31 -16.19
CA GLU A 34 -2.78 -5.55 -16.95
C GLU A 34 -1.35 -6.08 -16.86
N GLU A 35 -0.38 -5.17 -16.76
CA GLU A 35 1.01 -5.61 -16.61
C GLU A 35 1.23 -6.22 -15.23
N LEU A 36 0.60 -5.67 -14.21
CA LEU A 36 0.72 -6.23 -12.87
C LEU A 36 0.07 -7.62 -12.83
N THR A 37 -1.11 -7.74 -13.40
CA THR A 37 -1.80 -9.02 -13.40
C THR A 37 -0.97 -10.07 -14.14
N ALA A 38 -0.37 -9.69 -15.27
CA ALA A 38 0.45 -10.63 -16.02
C ALA A 38 1.68 -11.04 -15.22
N ALA A 39 2.28 -10.09 -14.52
CA ALA A 39 3.48 -10.40 -13.74
C ALA A 39 3.16 -11.37 -12.61
N LEU A 40 2.02 -11.16 -11.95
CA LEU A 40 1.64 -12.03 -10.85
C LEU A 40 1.23 -13.40 -11.35
N THR A 41 0.52 -13.44 -12.47
CA THR A 41 0.13 -14.71 -13.06
C THR A 41 1.37 -15.51 -13.44
N ALA A 42 2.38 -14.82 -13.95
CA ALA A 42 3.63 -15.50 -14.31
C ALA A 42 4.31 -16.11 -13.09
N LYS A 43 4.05 -15.56 -11.90
CA LYS A 43 4.60 -16.12 -10.68
C LYS A 43 3.71 -17.21 -10.09
N GLY A 44 2.63 -17.52 -10.72
CA GLY A 44 1.74 -18.56 -10.22
C GLY A 44 0.57 -18.06 -9.39
N TRP A 45 0.38 -16.76 -9.32
CA TRP A 45 -0.76 -16.22 -8.58
C TRP A 45 -2.03 -16.31 -9.41
N THR A 46 -3.16 -16.33 -8.73
CA THR A 46 -4.47 -16.19 -9.34
C THR A 46 -5.02 -14.86 -8.88
N VAL A 47 -5.26 -13.95 -9.79
CA VAL A 47 -5.72 -12.61 -9.43
C VAL A 47 -7.22 -12.53 -9.66
N SER A 48 -7.98 -12.22 -8.60
CA SER A 48 -9.43 -12.10 -8.70
C SER A 48 -9.86 -10.68 -8.98
N ASN A 49 -9.18 -9.72 -8.41
CA ASN A 49 -9.57 -8.33 -8.56
C ASN A 49 -8.39 -7.43 -8.21
N VAL A 50 -8.38 -6.25 -8.80
CA VAL A 50 -7.37 -5.25 -8.46
C VAL A 50 -8.09 -3.93 -8.27
N LYS A 51 -7.80 -3.26 -7.17
CA LYS A 51 -8.38 -1.95 -6.88
C LYS A 51 -7.26 -0.95 -6.71
N THR A 52 -7.60 0.31 -6.73
CA THR A 52 -6.67 1.37 -6.36
C THR A 52 -7.00 1.79 -4.94
N GLU A 53 -6.02 1.76 -4.06
CA GLU A 53 -6.25 2.09 -2.67
C GLU A 53 -4.96 2.62 -2.07
N ASP A 54 -5.02 3.71 -1.33
CA ASP A 54 -3.84 4.28 -0.67
C ASP A 54 -2.71 4.58 -1.66
N GLY A 55 -3.04 4.95 -2.88
CA GLY A 55 -2.02 5.26 -3.88
C GLY A 55 -1.35 4.05 -4.48
N CYS A 56 -1.84 2.86 -4.17
CA CYS A 56 -1.26 1.61 -4.63
C CYS A 56 -2.27 0.83 -5.47
N TYR A 57 -1.81 -0.23 -6.09
CA TYR A 57 -2.73 -1.25 -6.56
C TYR A 57 -2.93 -2.25 -5.42
N GLU A 58 -4.15 -2.58 -5.11
CA GLU A 58 -4.45 -3.59 -4.11
C GLU A 58 -4.98 -4.82 -4.83
N VAL A 59 -4.29 -5.93 -4.68
CA VAL A 59 -4.59 -7.16 -5.41
C VAL A 59 -5.26 -8.16 -4.49
N TYR A 60 -6.36 -8.73 -4.95
CA TYR A 60 -7.07 -9.77 -4.24
C TYR A 60 -6.93 -11.04 -5.04
N GLY A 61 -6.62 -12.11 -4.41
CA GLY A 61 -6.51 -13.38 -5.10
C GLY A 61 -5.81 -14.42 -4.25
N HIS A 62 -5.07 -15.30 -4.90
CA HIS A 62 -4.33 -16.35 -4.22
C HIS A 62 -2.89 -16.34 -4.73
N ASP A 63 -1.95 -16.55 -3.84
CA ASP A 63 -0.54 -16.56 -4.25
C ASP A 63 -0.17 -17.94 -4.82
N GLN A 64 1.09 -18.13 -5.12
CA GLN A 64 1.52 -19.37 -5.78
C GLN A 64 1.34 -20.61 -4.91
N ASP A 65 1.17 -20.42 -3.62
CA ASP A 65 0.92 -21.54 -2.72
C ASP A 65 -0.56 -21.77 -2.50
N GLY A 66 -1.40 -21.00 -3.20
CA GLY A 66 -2.85 -21.14 -3.04
C GLY A 66 -3.40 -20.39 -1.84
N LYS A 67 -2.60 -19.56 -1.19
CA LYS A 67 -3.01 -18.85 -0.02
C LYS A 67 -3.71 -17.58 -0.42
N ARG A 68 -4.85 -17.30 0.18
CA ARG A 68 -5.58 -16.09 -0.12
C ARG A 68 -4.78 -14.87 0.28
N VAL A 69 -4.74 -13.87 -0.57
CA VAL A 69 -3.98 -12.66 -0.32
C VAL A 69 -4.77 -11.40 -0.64
N GLU A 70 -4.46 -10.34 0.08
CA GLU A 70 -4.92 -9.00 -0.22
C GLU A 70 -3.68 -8.14 -0.04
N THR A 71 -2.99 -7.87 -1.12
CA THR A 71 -1.65 -7.29 -1.07
C THR A 71 -1.57 -6.01 -1.85
N PHE A 72 -0.89 -5.03 -1.30
CA PHE A 72 -0.67 -3.75 -1.96
C PHE A 72 0.64 -3.80 -2.74
N PHE A 73 0.61 -3.25 -3.94
CA PHE A 73 1.79 -3.18 -4.80
C PHE A 73 2.03 -1.75 -5.24
N ASP A 74 3.29 -1.36 -5.28
CA ASP A 74 3.68 -0.07 -5.82
C ASP A 74 3.30 -0.05 -7.30
N PRO A 75 2.55 0.95 -7.77
CA PRO A 75 2.06 0.91 -9.14
C PRO A 75 3.11 1.20 -10.20
N ALA A 76 4.29 1.65 -9.81
CA ALA A 76 5.35 1.90 -10.78
C ALA A 76 6.35 0.76 -10.83
N THR A 77 6.65 0.14 -9.70
CA THR A 77 7.68 -0.90 -9.64
C THR A 77 7.12 -2.29 -9.50
N PHE A 78 5.87 -2.38 -9.06
CA PHE A 78 5.20 -3.63 -8.74
C PHE A 78 5.81 -4.35 -7.54
N GLU A 79 6.52 -3.63 -6.71
CA GLU A 79 7.02 -4.20 -5.47
C GLU A 79 5.88 -4.31 -4.48
N ALA A 80 5.79 -5.43 -3.78
CA ALA A 80 4.79 -5.59 -2.72
C ALA A 80 5.16 -4.68 -1.56
N VAL A 81 4.18 -3.91 -1.08
CA VAL A 81 4.43 -2.97 0.00
C VAL A 81 3.60 -3.25 1.24
N GLY A 82 2.94 -4.37 1.29
CA GLY A 82 2.22 -4.76 2.49
C GLY A 82 0.91 -5.43 2.18
N ASP A 83 0.38 -6.10 3.17
CA ASP A 83 -0.89 -6.80 3.05
C ASP A 83 -1.96 -6.05 3.76
N ASP A 84 -3.18 -6.20 3.26
CA ASP A 84 -4.32 -5.58 3.88
C ASP A 84 -5.00 -6.65 4.71
N ASP A 85 -4.59 -6.79 5.94
CA ASP A 85 -5.24 -7.75 6.73
C ASP A 85 -5.90 -7.15 7.78
#